data_1a4f6a6e83c3af1307c1ef6a49492183
#
_entry.id   1a4f6a6e83c3af1307c1ef6a49492183
#
_cell.length_a   1.000
_cell.length_b   1.000
_cell.length_c   1.000
_cell.angle_alpha   90.00
_cell.angle_beta   90.00
_cell.angle_gamma   90.00
#
_symmetry.space_group_name_H-M   'P 1'
#
loop_
_entity.id
_entity.type
_entity.pdbx_description
1 polymer ?
#
loop_
_entity_poly.entity_id
_entity_poly.type
_entity_poly.pdbx_seq_one_letter_code
_entity_poly.pdbx_strand_id
1 'polypeptide(L)'
;SSTSASASASTSASGADVAGTGATGSSTAAAGPQMGPEGVPLEQGPLLAPASTTGSATVDGIQCDRTEKLVYHIHAHLAVFNDGREYVLPYGIGIPGAVTQSTPDGPFVVSGRCFYWLHTHATDGVIHIESPSKAIYSLGDFFDVWHQTLGSTQIAGLHGKVTAFVNGRLWKRSPRDIPLLPHEDIQLEIGQPIPPIVTIDWSKTQL
;
A
#
# COMPACT_ATOMS: atom_id res chain seq x y z
N SER A 1 7.90 18.14 75.93
CA SER A 1 8.46 19.49 76.20
C SER A 1 8.48 20.25 74.91
N SER A 2 7.56 21.09 74.73
CA SER A 2 7.63 22.57 74.75
C SER A 2 8.02 23.13 73.40
N THR A 3 7.24 23.82 72.76
CA THR A 3 6.47 25.06 72.83
C THR A 3 6.81 25.91 71.60
N SER A 4 5.77 26.30 70.89
CA SER A 4 5.33 27.73 70.68
C SER A 4 6.29 28.59 69.87
N ALA A 5 5.94 29.50 69.03
CA ALA A 5 4.72 30.26 68.73
C ALA A 5 4.92 31.04 67.44
N SER A 6 3.82 31.28 66.77
CA SER A 6 3.30 32.55 66.20
C SER A 6 4.23 33.70 65.85
N ALA A 7 4.00 34.24 64.65
CA ALA A 7 3.54 35.62 64.45
C ALA A 7 3.28 35.96 62.97
N SER A 8 2.14 36.61 62.84
CA SER A 8 1.60 37.21 61.60
C SER A 8 2.35 38.47 61.20
N ALA A 9 2.33 38.78 59.89
CA ALA A 9 2.20 40.15 59.38
C ALA A 9 1.75 40.19 57.98
N SER A 10 0.64 40.83 57.72
CA SER A 10 0.09 41.27 56.46
C SER A 10 0.89 42.42 55.89
N THR A 11 1.00 42.50 54.58
CA THR A 11 0.85 43.77 53.85
C THR A 11 0.55 43.54 52.36
N SER A 12 -0.33 44.34 51.92
CA SER A 12 -0.88 44.51 50.56
C SER A 12 0.15 45.05 49.57
N ALA A 13 0.01 44.74 48.28
CA ALA A 13 -0.28 45.72 47.26
C ALA A 13 -0.01 45.26 45.85
N SER A 14 -0.96 45.55 45.01
CA SER A 14 -0.89 46.04 43.62
C SER A 14 -0.29 45.19 42.50
N GLY A 15 -1.14 44.74 41.63
CA GLY A 15 -1.27 45.00 40.20
C GLY A 15 -0.01 44.93 39.34
N ALA A 16 0.01 43.92 38.48
CA ALA A 16 0.64 44.08 37.16
C ALA A 16 -0.06 43.13 36.18
N ASP A 17 -0.57 43.75 35.14
CA ASP A 17 -1.08 43.07 33.95
C ASP A 17 -0.07 42.09 33.42
N VAL A 18 -0.48 40.82 33.26
CA VAL A 18 0.28 39.88 32.47
C VAL A 18 -0.48 39.66 31.16
N ALA A 19 0.05 40.27 30.14
CA ALA A 19 -0.35 40.05 28.77
C ALA A 19 -0.44 38.55 28.48
N GLY A 20 -1.59 38.10 28.04
CA GLY A 20 -1.80 36.76 27.57
C GLY A 20 -0.97 36.51 26.31
N THR A 21 0.09 35.74 26.43
CA THR A 21 0.75 35.15 25.29
C THR A 21 -0.17 34.10 24.74
N GLY A 22 -0.90 34.46 23.67
CA GLY A 22 -1.64 33.54 22.86
C GLY A 22 -0.69 32.47 22.32
N ALA A 23 -0.82 31.27 22.84
CA ALA A 23 -0.24 30.09 22.22
C ALA A 23 -0.93 29.92 20.87
N THR A 24 -0.27 30.39 19.80
CA THR A 24 -0.62 30.01 18.45
C THR A 24 -0.35 28.51 18.33
N GLY A 25 -1.38 27.71 18.56
CA GLY A 25 -1.37 26.31 18.18
C GLY A 25 -1.16 26.24 16.67
N SER A 26 0.07 25.98 16.24
CA SER A 26 0.32 25.54 14.87
C SER A 26 -0.45 24.23 14.68
N SER A 27 -1.62 24.34 14.07
CA SER A 27 -2.29 23.20 13.45
C SER A 27 -1.37 22.73 12.32
N THR A 28 -0.53 21.75 12.59
CA THR A 28 0.10 20.99 11.52
C THR A 28 -1.01 20.28 10.79
N ALA A 29 -1.45 20.85 9.67
CA ALA A 29 -2.26 20.13 8.72
C ALA A 29 -1.56 18.79 8.48
N ALA A 30 -2.28 17.69 8.70
CA ALA A 30 -1.72 16.38 8.39
C ALA A 30 -1.28 16.41 6.93
N ALA A 31 -0.01 16.17 6.69
CA ALA A 31 0.50 16.04 5.32
C ALA A 31 -0.32 14.94 4.65
N GLY A 32 -0.80 15.21 3.43
CA GLY A 32 -1.48 14.19 2.65
C GLY A 32 -0.58 12.96 2.45
N PRO A 33 -1.11 11.86 1.90
CA PRO A 33 -0.31 10.68 1.65
C PRO A 33 0.86 11.02 0.74
N GLN A 34 2.01 10.40 1.02
CA GLN A 34 3.18 10.55 0.14
C GLN A 34 2.85 9.85 -1.19
N MET A 35 2.99 10.59 -2.29
CA MET A 35 2.81 10.05 -3.63
C MET A 35 4.04 9.25 -4.04
N GLY A 36 3.81 8.14 -4.72
CA GLY A 36 4.87 7.33 -5.33
C GLY A 36 5.27 7.79 -6.73
N PRO A 37 6.29 7.15 -7.32
CA PRO A 37 6.81 7.50 -8.65
C PRO A 37 5.78 7.42 -9.78
N GLU A 38 4.73 6.65 -9.59
CA GLU A 38 3.66 6.44 -10.58
C GLU A 38 2.48 7.40 -10.41
N GLY A 39 2.56 8.30 -9.42
CA GLY A 39 1.47 9.23 -9.10
C GLY A 39 0.35 8.58 -8.30
N VAL A 40 0.60 7.42 -7.72
CA VAL A 40 -0.29 6.69 -6.80
C VAL A 40 0.26 6.86 -5.38
N PRO A 41 -0.59 7.00 -4.34
CA PRO A 41 -0.12 7.06 -2.96
C PRO A 41 0.68 5.82 -2.57
N LEU A 42 1.84 6.03 -1.92
CA LEU A 42 2.61 4.93 -1.35
C LEU A 42 1.83 4.28 -0.21
N GLU A 43 1.79 2.95 -0.21
CA GLU A 43 1.22 2.17 0.88
C GLU A 43 2.01 2.35 2.17
N GLN A 44 1.34 2.26 3.30
CA GLN A 44 1.91 2.47 4.63
C GLN A 44 1.75 1.23 5.49
N GLY A 45 2.83 0.75 6.08
CA GLY A 45 2.76 -0.38 7.00
C GLY A 45 3.88 -1.40 6.83
N PRO A 46 3.72 -2.61 7.37
CA PRO A 46 4.67 -3.69 7.17
C PRO A 46 4.52 -4.30 5.78
N LEU A 47 5.60 -4.87 5.25
CA LEU A 47 5.52 -5.67 4.02
C LEU A 47 4.56 -6.85 4.20
N LEU A 48 3.72 -7.09 3.19
CA LEU A 48 2.83 -8.24 3.16
C LEU A 48 3.62 -9.55 3.03
N ALA A 49 4.60 -9.57 2.13
CA ALA A 49 5.58 -10.63 1.95
C ALA A 49 6.78 -10.09 1.14
N PRO A 50 7.95 -10.73 1.16
CA PRO A 50 9.04 -10.35 0.27
C PRO A 50 8.65 -10.52 -1.20
N ALA A 51 9.21 -9.68 -2.10
CA ALA A 51 9.12 -9.94 -3.53
C ALA A 51 9.83 -11.26 -3.86
N SER A 52 9.25 -12.06 -4.76
CA SER A 52 9.90 -13.29 -5.20
C SER A 52 11.13 -12.96 -6.04
N THR A 53 12.27 -13.56 -5.68
CA THR A 53 13.53 -13.40 -6.41
C THR A 53 13.85 -14.59 -7.31
N THR A 54 13.04 -15.65 -7.25
CA THR A 54 13.28 -16.91 -7.94
C THR A 54 12.44 -17.00 -9.21
N GLY A 55 13.03 -17.59 -10.24
CA GLY A 55 12.30 -18.06 -11.41
C GLY A 55 12.65 -17.35 -12.72
N SER A 56 12.58 -18.16 -13.74
CA SER A 56 12.41 -17.84 -15.15
C SER A 56 11.44 -18.85 -15.76
N ALA A 57 10.82 -19.69 -14.91
CA ALA A 57 9.84 -20.68 -15.35
C ALA A 57 8.52 -19.99 -15.70
N THR A 58 7.81 -20.53 -16.68
CA THR A 58 6.44 -20.10 -16.97
C THR A 58 5.51 -20.45 -15.80
N VAL A 59 4.70 -19.49 -15.37
CA VAL A 59 3.71 -19.64 -14.29
C VAL A 59 2.33 -19.40 -14.90
N ASP A 60 1.42 -20.36 -14.86
CA ASP A 60 0.06 -20.28 -15.43
C ASP A 60 0.01 -19.76 -16.89
N GLY A 61 1.01 -20.10 -17.68
CA GLY A 61 1.18 -19.62 -19.05
C GLY A 61 1.83 -18.24 -19.16
N ILE A 62 2.09 -17.55 -18.03
CA ILE A 62 2.75 -16.25 -17.99
C ILE A 62 4.26 -16.46 -18.04
N GLN A 63 4.89 -15.87 -19.04
CA GLN A 63 6.33 -16.00 -19.24
C GLN A 63 7.09 -14.87 -18.52
N CYS A 64 8.36 -15.13 -18.20
CA CYS A 64 9.31 -14.13 -17.78
C CYS A 64 10.19 -13.72 -18.96
N ASP A 65 9.85 -12.62 -19.58
CA ASP A 65 10.54 -12.12 -20.77
C ASP A 65 11.70 -11.18 -20.41
N ARG A 66 12.70 -11.08 -21.29
CA ARG A 66 13.87 -10.20 -21.04
C ARG A 66 13.50 -8.71 -20.97
N THR A 67 12.38 -8.34 -21.57
CA THR A 67 11.85 -6.97 -21.60
C THR A 67 10.34 -7.01 -21.40
N GLU A 68 9.78 -5.93 -20.90
CA GLU A 68 8.35 -5.72 -20.82
C GLU A 68 7.65 -5.88 -22.18
N LYS A 69 6.40 -6.34 -22.16
CA LYS A 69 5.57 -6.60 -23.35
C LYS A 69 4.43 -5.59 -23.42
N LEU A 70 4.63 -4.52 -24.16
CA LEU A 70 3.71 -3.38 -24.18
C LEU A 70 2.60 -3.47 -25.24
N VAL A 71 2.35 -4.64 -25.82
CA VAL A 71 1.25 -4.83 -26.79
C VAL A 71 -0.11 -4.74 -26.09
N TYR A 72 -0.21 -5.32 -24.91
CA TYR A 72 -1.33 -5.14 -24.00
C TYR A 72 -0.76 -4.62 -22.68
N HIS A 73 -1.05 -3.36 -22.37
CA HIS A 73 -0.49 -2.65 -21.23
C HIS A 73 -1.62 -1.96 -20.46
N ILE A 74 -1.91 -2.45 -19.28
CA ILE A 74 -2.94 -1.91 -18.37
C ILE A 74 -2.46 -2.00 -16.93
N HIS A 75 -3.12 -1.29 -16.04
CA HIS A 75 -2.82 -1.25 -14.62
C HIS A 75 -4.07 -1.49 -13.79
N ALA A 76 -3.88 -2.14 -12.65
CA ALA A 76 -4.87 -2.30 -11.59
C ALA A 76 -4.21 -1.97 -10.24
N HIS A 77 -4.99 -1.67 -9.22
CA HIS A 77 -4.48 -1.40 -7.89
C HIS A 77 -4.97 -2.44 -6.90
N LEU A 78 -4.10 -2.88 -6.01
CA LEU A 78 -4.40 -3.80 -4.92
C LEU A 78 -3.99 -3.18 -3.58
N ALA A 79 -4.95 -3.02 -2.67
CA ALA A 79 -4.70 -2.70 -1.26
C ALA A 79 -5.02 -3.91 -0.38
N VAL A 80 -4.21 -4.16 0.63
CA VAL A 80 -4.38 -5.30 1.56
C VAL A 80 -4.40 -4.81 3.00
N PHE A 81 -5.41 -5.23 3.77
CA PHE A 81 -5.54 -4.88 5.17
C PHE A 81 -5.73 -6.11 6.05
N ASN A 82 -5.19 -6.05 7.26
CA ASN A 82 -5.45 -7.02 8.32
C ASN A 82 -5.75 -6.29 9.63
N ASP A 83 -6.94 -6.53 10.20
CA ASP A 83 -7.45 -5.83 11.37
C ASP A 83 -7.38 -4.31 11.24
N GLY A 84 -7.76 -3.81 10.05
CA GLY A 84 -7.78 -2.39 9.71
C GLY A 84 -6.41 -1.75 9.47
N ARG A 85 -5.32 -2.52 9.53
CA ARG A 85 -3.96 -2.07 9.25
C ARG A 85 -3.57 -2.43 7.83
N GLU A 86 -3.05 -1.45 7.09
CA GLU A 86 -2.53 -1.64 5.74
C GLU A 86 -1.22 -2.46 5.74
N TYR A 87 -1.05 -3.27 4.71
CA TYR A 87 0.15 -4.03 4.41
C TYR A 87 0.65 -3.67 3.02
N VAL A 88 1.94 -3.44 2.93
CA VAL A 88 2.61 -2.95 1.71
C VAL A 88 2.90 -4.10 0.76
N LEU A 89 2.52 -3.96 -0.50
CA LEU A 89 3.02 -4.79 -1.59
C LEU A 89 4.46 -4.35 -1.93
N PRO A 90 5.43 -5.27 -1.94
CA PRO A 90 6.79 -4.89 -2.31
C PRO A 90 6.88 -4.51 -3.79
N TYR A 91 7.76 -3.61 -4.12
CA TYR A 91 8.23 -3.48 -5.49
C TYR A 91 8.98 -4.75 -5.95
N GLY A 92 9.01 -5.01 -7.26
CA GLY A 92 9.78 -6.13 -7.84
C GLY A 92 9.09 -7.48 -7.77
N ILE A 93 7.79 -7.55 -7.38
CA ILE A 93 7.00 -8.75 -7.64
C ILE A 93 7.05 -9.01 -9.15
N GLY A 94 7.27 -10.26 -9.55
CA GLY A 94 7.35 -10.62 -10.96
C GLY A 94 8.58 -10.11 -11.71
N ILE A 95 9.57 -9.50 -11.01
CA ILE A 95 10.82 -9.03 -11.63
C ILE A 95 12.01 -9.65 -10.89
N PRO A 96 12.42 -10.89 -11.22
CA PRO A 96 13.55 -11.55 -10.59
C PRO A 96 14.84 -10.74 -10.71
N GLY A 97 15.51 -10.49 -9.58
CA GLY A 97 16.73 -9.67 -9.54
C GLY A 97 16.46 -8.20 -9.84
N ALA A 98 15.31 -7.69 -9.39
CA ALA A 98 14.91 -6.29 -9.54
C ALA A 98 16.01 -5.32 -9.12
N VAL A 99 16.27 -4.32 -9.97
CA VAL A 99 17.19 -3.20 -9.71
C VAL A 99 16.37 -1.93 -9.65
N THR A 100 16.50 -1.20 -8.56
CA THR A 100 15.80 0.06 -8.34
C THR A 100 16.64 1.26 -8.70
N GLN A 101 15.98 2.31 -9.15
CA GLN A 101 16.48 3.67 -9.21
C GLN A 101 15.81 4.51 -8.12
N SER A 102 16.58 5.34 -7.42
CA SER A 102 16.01 6.32 -6.50
C SER A 102 15.38 7.46 -7.29
N THR A 103 14.13 7.80 -6.96
CA THR A 103 13.44 8.99 -7.47
C THR A 103 13.09 9.91 -6.29
N PRO A 104 12.70 11.18 -6.52
CA PRO A 104 12.23 12.05 -5.46
C PRO A 104 11.02 11.47 -4.68
N ASP A 105 10.22 10.63 -5.34
CA ASP A 105 8.99 10.06 -4.81
C ASP A 105 9.15 8.63 -4.28
N GLY A 106 10.38 8.11 -4.27
CA GLY A 106 10.71 6.77 -3.75
C GLY A 106 11.46 5.89 -4.74
N PRO A 107 11.81 4.65 -4.34
CA PRO A 107 12.46 3.71 -5.23
C PRO A 107 11.50 3.20 -6.32
N PHE A 108 12.01 3.07 -7.53
CA PHE A 108 11.30 2.53 -8.68
C PHE A 108 12.14 1.45 -9.35
N VAL A 109 11.56 0.29 -9.63
CA VAL A 109 12.25 -0.80 -10.35
C VAL A 109 12.39 -0.43 -11.81
N VAL A 110 13.60 -0.41 -12.32
CA VAL A 110 13.90 -0.04 -13.71
C VAL A 110 14.45 -1.20 -14.53
N SER A 111 14.86 -2.29 -13.90
CA SER A 111 15.36 -3.47 -14.60
C SER A 111 15.37 -4.71 -13.70
N GLY A 112 15.56 -5.87 -14.33
CA GLY A 112 15.70 -7.16 -13.68
C GLY A 112 16.27 -8.18 -14.66
N ARG A 113 16.36 -9.45 -14.25
CA ARG A 113 16.77 -10.53 -15.14
C ARG A 113 15.74 -10.81 -16.22
N CYS A 114 14.48 -10.68 -15.85
CA CYS A 114 13.33 -10.77 -16.75
C CYS A 114 12.12 -10.14 -16.06
N PHE A 115 11.04 -9.95 -16.81
CA PHE A 115 9.78 -9.40 -16.38
C PHE A 115 8.66 -10.40 -16.67
N TYR A 116 7.99 -10.88 -15.64
CA TYR A 116 6.71 -11.53 -15.80
C TYR A 116 5.68 -10.51 -16.28
N TRP A 117 4.69 -10.95 -17.04
CA TRP A 117 3.65 -10.07 -17.57
C TRP A 117 2.78 -9.42 -16.48
N LEU A 118 2.87 -9.92 -15.25
CA LEU A 118 2.25 -9.35 -14.06
C LEU A 118 3.37 -9.00 -13.05
N HIS A 119 3.53 -7.72 -12.73
CA HIS A 119 4.62 -7.28 -11.88
C HIS A 119 4.34 -5.94 -11.18
N THR A 120 5.23 -5.51 -10.28
CA THR A 120 5.17 -4.23 -9.56
C THR A 120 6.48 -3.46 -9.67
N HIS A 121 6.42 -2.13 -9.83
CA HIS A 121 7.60 -1.25 -9.88
C HIS A 121 7.84 -0.49 -8.59
N ALA A 122 6.79 -0.12 -7.85
CA ALA A 122 6.85 0.68 -6.64
C ALA A 122 6.09 0.01 -5.49
N THR A 123 6.06 0.64 -4.31
CA THR A 123 5.32 0.18 -3.13
C THR A 123 4.01 0.96 -2.98
N ASP A 124 3.24 1.00 -4.02
CA ASP A 124 2.00 1.77 -4.15
C ASP A 124 0.79 0.91 -4.56
N GLY A 125 0.96 -0.42 -4.52
CA GLY A 125 -0.11 -1.36 -4.84
C GLY A 125 -0.46 -1.49 -6.32
N VAL A 126 0.26 -0.80 -7.22
CA VAL A 126 0.01 -0.90 -8.66
C VAL A 126 0.52 -2.22 -9.21
N ILE A 127 -0.35 -2.95 -9.85
CA ILE A 127 -0.04 -4.16 -10.62
C ILE A 127 0.00 -3.76 -12.09
N HIS A 128 1.17 -3.94 -12.72
CA HIS A 128 1.35 -3.82 -14.16
C HIS A 128 0.95 -5.12 -14.84
N ILE A 129 0.15 -5.01 -15.87
CA ILE A 129 -0.24 -6.10 -16.75
C ILE A 129 0.31 -5.77 -18.14
N GLU A 130 1.43 -6.38 -18.49
CA GLU A 130 2.19 -6.10 -19.70
C GLU A 130 2.45 -7.39 -20.48
N SER A 131 1.65 -7.64 -21.49
CA SER A 131 1.66 -8.93 -22.18
C SER A 131 1.74 -8.82 -23.71
N PRO A 132 2.21 -9.86 -24.40
CA PRO A 132 2.38 -9.86 -25.86
C PRO A 132 1.05 -9.88 -26.61
N SER A 133 -0.05 -10.11 -25.93
CA SER A 133 -1.40 -10.12 -26.53
C SER A 133 -2.43 -9.80 -25.46
N LYS A 134 -3.58 -9.26 -25.89
CA LYS A 134 -4.69 -8.98 -24.98
C LYS A 134 -5.23 -10.28 -24.39
N ALA A 135 -5.20 -10.37 -23.07
CA ALA A 135 -5.76 -11.46 -22.28
C ALA A 135 -6.30 -10.90 -20.97
N ILE A 136 -7.20 -11.62 -20.31
CA ILE A 136 -7.68 -11.30 -18.97
C ILE A 136 -6.91 -12.20 -18.00
N TYR A 137 -6.10 -11.61 -17.19
CA TYR A 137 -5.42 -12.25 -16.05
C TYR A 137 -6.25 -12.07 -14.80
N SER A 138 -6.01 -12.91 -13.81
CA SER A 138 -6.69 -12.86 -12.52
C SER A 138 -5.73 -12.42 -11.41
N LEU A 139 -6.30 -11.99 -10.29
CA LEU A 139 -5.52 -11.75 -9.08
C LEU A 139 -4.82 -13.04 -8.60
N GLY A 140 -5.44 -14.21 -8.85
CA GLY A 140 -4.82 -15.50 -8.60
C GLY A 140 -3.51 -15.68 -9.36
N ASP A 141 -3.49 -15.35 -10.66
CA ASP A 141 -2.30 -15.43 -11.50
C ASP A 141 -1.17 -14.52 -10.98
N PHE A 142 -1.52 -13.31 -10.52
CA PHE A 142 -0.56 -12.39 -9.91
C PHE A 142 0.08 -12.97 -8.65
N PHE A 143 -0.73 -13.57 -7.75
CA PHE A 143 -0.21 -14.22 -6.54
C PHE A 143 0.62 -15.47 -6.85
N ASP A 144 0.29 -16.18 -7.92
CA ASP A 144 1.08 -17.35 -8.37
C ASP A 144 2.44 -16.92 -8.93
N VAL A 145 2.50 -15.83 -9.71
CA VAL A 145 3.76 -15.20 -10.14
C VAL A 145 4.58 -14.71 -8.95
N TRP A 146 3.92 -14.18 -7.91
CA TRP A 146 4.56 -13.76 -6.67
C TRP A 146 5.01 -14.94 -5.79
N HIS A 147 4.53 -16.14 -6.05
CA HIS A 147 4.71 -17.34 -5.21
C HIS A 147 4.12 -17.15 -3.80
N GLN A 148 3.02 -16.44 -3.70
CA GLN A 148 2.28 -16.24 -2.47
C GLN A 148 0.89 -16.88 -2.55
N THR A 149 0.39 -17.34 -1.40
CA THR A 149 -0.95 -17.93 -1.34
C THR A 149 -2.02 -16.84 -1.35
N LEU A 150 -3.07 -17.02 -2.16
CA LEU A 150 -4.32 -16.27 -2.09
C LEU A 150 -5.48 -17.25 -2.04
N GLY A 151 -6.39 -17.07 -1.11
CA GLY A 151 -7.60 -17.90 -0.97
C GLY A 151 -8.65 -17.25 -0.09
N SER A 152 -9.69 -17.97 0.21
CA SER A 152 -10.81 -17.49 1.06
C SER A 152 -10.43 -17.30 2.53
N THR A 153 -9.29 -17.85 2.96
CA THR A 153 -8.83 -17.84 4.35
C THR A 153 -7.38 -17.43 4.52
N GLN A 154 -6.74 -16.96 3.44
CA GLN A 154 -5.33 -16.59 3.48
C GLN A 154 -4.98 -15.56 2.41
N ILE A 155 -4.14 -14.58 2.78
CA ILE A 155 -3.48 -13.62 1.88
C ILE A 155 -1.99 -13.66 2.24
N ALA A 156 -1.15 -14.22 1.37
CA ALA A 156 0.27 -14.43 1.66
C ALA A 156 0.48 -15.11 3.04
N GLY A 157 1.18 -14.46 3.96
CA GLY A 157 1.39 -14.95 5.33
C GLY A 157 0.26 -14.64 6.32
N LEU A 158 -0.79 -13.91 5.91
CA LEU A 158 -1.91 -13.53 6.76
C LEU A 158 -3.01 -14.59 6.70
N HIS A 159 -3.52 -14.99 7.87
CA HIS A 159 -4.55 -16.02 7.99
C HIS A 159 -5.83 -15.46 8.59
N GLY A 160 -6.98 -15.81 8.01
CA GLY A 160 -8.31 -15.41 8.43
C GLY A 160 -9.27 -15.37 7.25
N LYS A 161 -10.56 -15.17 7.54
CA LYS A 161 -11.57 -15.02 6.49
C LYS A 161 -11.26 -13.80 5.63
N VAL A 162 -11.06 -14.04 4.34
CA VAL A 162 -10.80 -12.96 3.38
C VAL A 162 -12.13 -12.37 2.90
N THR A 163 -12.24 -11.06 2.99
CA THR A 163 -13.29 -10.26 2.34
C THR A 163 -12.63 -9.46 1.23
N ALA A 164 -13.23 -9.45 0.05
CA ALA A 164 -12.69 -8.74 -1.10
C ALA A 164 -13.70 -7.72 -1.65
N PHE A 165 -13.19 -6.57 -2.09
CA PHE A 165 -13.95 -5.55 -2.78
C PHE A 165 -13.28 -5.24 -4.12
N VAL A 166 -14.09 -4.96 -5.13
CA VAL A 166 -13.65 -4.52 -6.46
C VAL A 166 -14.43 -3.25 -6.79
N ASN A 167 -13.73 -2.15 -7.01
CA ASN A 167 -14.32 -0.82 -7.25
C ASN A 167 -15.37 -0.47 -6.18
N GLY A 168 -15.05 -0.75 -4.90
CA GLY A 168 -15.92 -0.50 -3.75
C GLY A 168 -17.09 -1.46 -3.59
N ARG A 169 -17.23 -2.48 -4.42
CA ARG A 169 -18.32 -3.47 -4.35
C ARG A 169 -17.82 -4.80 -3.83
N LEU A 170 -18.58 -5.40 -2.89
CA LEU A 170 -18.25 -6.70 -2.33
C LEU A 170 -18.17 -7.76 -3.43
N TRP A 171 -17.01 -8.42 -3.52
CA TRP A 171 -16.78 -9.56 -4.37
C TRP A 171 -17.21 -10.84 -3.66
N LYS A 172 -18.06 -11.65 -4.28
CA LYS A 172 -18.70 -12.82 -3.64
C LYS A 172 -18.11 -14.17 -4.05
N ARG A 173 -17.16 -14.15 -4.98
CA ARG A 173 -16.47 -15.36 -5.46
C ARG A 173 -15.13 -15.51 -4.77
N SER A 174 -14.33 -16.49 -5.17
CA SER A 174 -12.95 -16.60 -4.72
C SER A 174 -12.18 -15.31 -5.04
N PRO A 175 -11.36 -14.76 -4.12
CA PRO A 175 -10.52 -13.61 -4.44
C PRO A 175 -9.53 -13.89 -5.58
N ARG A 176 -9.17 -15.15 -5.80
CA ARG A 176 -8.35 -15.55 -6.94
C ARG A 176 -9.01 -15.28 -8.30
N ASP A 177 -10.37 -15.32 -8.34
CA ASP A 177 -11.13 -15.14 -9.59
C ASP A 177 -11.35 -13.66 -9.97
N ILE A 178 -10.82 -12.70 -9.19
CA ILE A 178 -10.93 -11.28 -9.52
C ILE A 178 -10.13 -11.03 -10.80
N PRO A 179 -10.77 -10.56 -11.88
CA PRO A 179 -10.05 -10.23 -13.10
C PRO A 179 -9.21 -8.97 -12.88
N LEU A 180 -8.05 -8.89 -13.50
CA LEU A 180 -7.26 -7.67 -13.54
C LEU A 180 -7.67 -6.87 -14.79
N LEU A 181 -8.53 -5.88 -14.60
CA LEU A 181 -9.03 -5.01 -15.65
C LEU A 181 -8.42 -3.59 -15.54
N PRO A 182 -8.47 -2.78 -16.62
CA PRO A 182 -7.91 -1.44 -16.58
C PRO A 182 -8.50 -0.60 -15.46
N HIS A 183 -7.64 -0.03 -14.62
CA HIS A 183 -7.99 0.90 -13.55
C HIS A 183 -8.97 0.33 -12.51
N GLU A 184 -8.90 -0.98 -12.25
CA GLU A 184 -9.63 -1.58 -11.15
C GLU A 184 -8.95 -1.32 -9.81
N ASP A 185 -9.74 -0.89 -8.83
CA ASP A 185 -9.33 -0.78 -7.44
C ASP A 185 -9.80 -2.03 -6.68
N ILE A 186 -8.85 -2.84 -6.23
CA ILE A 186 -9.10 -4.09 -5.50
C ILE A 186 -8.67 -3.88 -4.06
N GLN A 187 -9.53 -4.25 -3.10
CA GLN A 187 -9.18 -4.24 -1.68
C GLN A 187 -9.46 -5.59 -1.06
N LEU A 188 -8.44 -6.16 -0.41
CA LEU A 188 -8.53 -7.42 0.34
C LEU A 188 -8.43 -7.15 1.83
N GLU A 189 -9.29 -7.81 2.60
CA GLU A 189 -9.42 -7.62 4.04
C GLU A 189 -9.36 -8.95 4.78
N ILE A 190 -8.63 -8.97 5.90
CA ILE A 190 -8.77 -9.98 6.95
C ILE A 190 -9.10 -9.25 8.25
N GLY A 191 -10.09 -9.75 9.00
CA GLY A 191 -10.46 -9.17 10.30
C GLY A 191 -11.31 -7.90 10.24
N GLN A 192 -11.27 -7.11 11.31
CA GLN A 192 -12.06 -5.89 11.50
C GLN A 192 -11.24 -4.83 12.25
N PRO A 193 -11.50 -3.53 12.11
CA PRO A 193 -12.51 -2.92 11.23
C PRO A 193 -12.10 -2.99 9.76
N ILE A 194 -13.09 -2.96 8.85
CA ILE A 194 -12.84 -2.71 7.43
C ILE A 194 -12.61 -1.21 7.26
N PRO A 195 -11.43 -0.78 6.79
CA PRO A 195 -11.16 0.63 6.55
C PRO A 195 -11.95 1.15 5.34
N PRO A 196 -12.01 2.48 5.15
CA PRO A 196 -12.56 3.05 3.92
C PRO A 196 -11.94 2.43 2.68
N ILE A 197 -12.75 2.23 1.65
CA ILE A 197 -12.26 1.69 0.38
C ILE A 197 -11.23 2.64 -0.23
N VAL A 198 -10.07 2.09 -0.54
CA VAL A 198 -9.02 2.81 -1.28
C VAL A 198 -9.49 2.98 -2.73
N THR A 199 -9.40 4.20 -3.23
CA THR A 199 -9.75 4.53 -4.61
C THR A 199 -8.66 5.39 -5.20
N ILE A 200 -8.15 5.00 -6.35
CA ILE A 200 -7.10 5.72 -7.07
C ILE A 200 -7.74 6.72 -8.05
N ASP A 201 -7.26 7.95 -8.02
CA ASP A 201 -7.59 8.93 -9.05
C ASP A 201 -6.69 8.72 -10.27
N TRP A 202 -7.02 7.73 -11.07
CA TRP A 202 -6.24 7.33 -12.24
C TRP A 202 -6.01 8.48 -13.24
N SER A 203 -6.87 9.51 -13.23
CA SER A 203 -6.69 10.69 -14.09
C SER A 203 -5.48 11.55 -13.73
N LYS A 204 -4.92 11.35 -12.54
CA LYS A 204 -3.74 12.06 -12.03
C LYS A 204 -2.47 11.23 -12.08
N THR A 205 -2.55 10.00 -12.50
CA THR A 205 -1.41 9.11 -12.67
C THR A 205 -0.82 9.22 -14.07
N GLN A 206 0.30 8.55 -14.29
CA GLN A 206 0.92 8.38 -15.61
C GLN A 206 0.63 6.99 -16.22
N LEU A 207 -0.38 6.30 -15.66
CA LEU A 207 -0.73 4.90 -15.89
C LEU A 207 -1.96 4.73 -16.78
#